data_c1a606ee05d33875bff7d0adc4eb71f6
#
_entry.id   c1a606ee05d33875bff7d0adc4eb71f6
#
_cell.length_a   1.000
_cell.length_b   1.000
_cell.length_c   1.000
_cell.angle_alpha   90.00
_cell.angle_beta   90.00
_cell.angle_gamma   90.00
#
_symmetry.space_group_name_H-M   'P 1'
#
loop_
_entity.id
_entity.type
_entity.pdbx_description
1 polymer ?
#
loop_
_entity_poly.entity_id
_entity_poly.type
_entity_poly.pdbx_seq_one_letter_code
_entity_poly.pdbx_strand_id
1 'polypeptide(L)'
;ALMDMAVCFPGNKRVFARYKGFVIETDQPAHAGGDDSAPAPFDLFIASIGTCAGIYVLSFMEQRGLSTEGAGIVLRQERDPETKLVAKISLEIKLPADFPEKYREAVIRAAEMCAVKRHLDNPPAFETYTTIG
;
A
#
# COMPACT_ATOMS: atom_id res chain seq x y z
N ALA A 1 8.31 7.49 20.47
CA ALA A 1 9.08 8.58 19.86
C ALA A 1 8.31 9.21 18.72
N LEU A 2 8.39 10.56 18.60
CA LEU A 2 7.81 11.29 17.48
C LEU A 2 8.77 11.24 16.30
N MET A 3 8.23 10.96 15.11
CA MET A 3 8.99 10.96 13.88
C MET A 3 8.29 11.89 12.90
N ASP A 4 9.06 12.79 12.31
CA ASP A 4 8.51 13.80 11.40
C ASP A 4 8.62 13.34 9.96
N MET A 5 7.54 13.52 9.24
CA MET A 5 7.49 13.43 7.79
C MET A 5 7.12 14.82 7.27
N ALA A 6 7.96 15.41 6.45
CA ALA A 6 7.73 16.75 5.91
C ALA A 6 7.13 16.67 4.52
N VAL A 7 6.05 17.41 4.31
CA VAL A 7 5.36 17.50 3.02
C VAL A 7 5.66 18.87 2.40
N CYS A 8 5.99 18.88 1.11
CA CYS A 8 6.33 20.08 0.38
C CYS A 8 5.68 20.12 -1.01
N PHE A 9 5.73 21.29 -1.64
CA PHE A 9 5.04 21.60 -2.89
C PHE A 9 6.05 22.04 -3.95
N PRO A 10 6.69 21.09 -4.68
CA PRO A 10 7.77 21.45 -5.62
C PRO A 10 7.31 22.18 -6.87
N GLY A 11 6.04 22.03 -7.26
CA GLY A 11 5.51 22.72 -8.44
C GLY A 11 4.30 22.03 -9.04
N ASN A 12 3.48 22.79 -9.75
CA ASN A 12 2.21 22.37 -10.30
C ASN A 12 1.37 21.60 -9.25
N LYS A 13 0.99 20.36 -9.51
CA LYS A 13 0.21 19.53 -8.60
C LYS A 13 1.07 18.50 -7.86
N ARG A 14 2.40 18.63 -7.93
CA ARG A 14 3.31 17.73 -7.23
C ARG A 14 3.28 18.03 -5.73
N VAL A 15 3.19 16.96 -4.96
CA VAL A 15 3.27 17.03 -3.50
C VAL A 15 4.20 15.89 -3.07
N PHE A 16 5.30 16.23 -2.43
CA PHE A 16 6.31 15.26 -2.05
C PHE A 16 6.37 15.11 -0.54
N ALA A 17 6.64 13.91 -0.06
CA ALA A 17 6.89 13.64 1.34
C ALA A 17 8.35 13.20 1.52
N ARG A 18 9.02 13.78 2.52
CA ARG A 18 10.40 13.45 2.86
C ARG A 18 10.43 12.76 4.22
N TYR A 19 11.06 11.60 4.27
CA TYR A 19 11.07 10.79 5.49
C TYR A 19 12.26 9.83 5.48
N LYS A 20 13.04 9.83 6.53
CA LYS A 20 14.18 8.91 6.70
C LYS A 20 15.16 8.93 5.53
N GLY A 21 15.38 10.10 4.91
CA GLY A 21 16.23 10.23 3.73
C GLY A 21 15.59 9.82 2.41
N PHE A 22 14.35 9.34 2.43
CA PHE A 22 13.59 9.04 1.23
C PHE A 22 12.76 10.24 0.78
N VAL A 23 12.57 10.37 -0.52
CA VAL A 23 11.62 11.30 -1.09
C VAL A 23 10.52 10.47 -1.75
N ILE A 24 9.31 10.63 -1.24
CA ILE A 24 8.12 9.95 -1.78
C ILE A 24 7.40 10.97 -2.64
N GLU A 25 7.44 10.75 -3.95
CA GLU A 25 6.89 11.68 -4.94
C GLU A 25 5.44 11.34 -5.25
N THR A 26 4.58 12.36 -5.29
CA THR A 26 3.23 12.22 -5.81
C THR A 26 2.93 13.34 -6.79
N ASP A 27 1.99 13.08 -7.68
CA ASP A 27 1.46 14.06 -8.63
C ASP A 27 -0.02 13.75 -8.83
N GLN A 28 -0.65 14.44 -9.75
CA GLN A 28 -1.99 14.14 -10.18
C GLN A 28 -1.98 13.75 -11.66
N PRO A 29 -2.99 13.00 -12.12
CA PRO A 29 -3.11 12.71 -13.55
C PRO A 29 -3.42 13.96 -14.36
N ALA A 30 -3.15 13.93 -15.66
CA ALA A 30 -3.35 15.08 -16.53
C ALA A 30 -4.78 15.62 -16.49
N HIS A 31 -5.79 14.75 -16.44
CA HIS A 31 -7.18 15.16 -16.38
C HIS A 31 -7.55 15.91 -15.07
N ALA A 32 -6.73 15.79 -14.06
CA ALA A 32 -6.90 16.50 -12.78
C ALA A 32 -5.91 17.66 -12.63
N GLY A 33 -5.26 18.06 -13.71
CA GLY A 33 -4.35 19.21 -13.75
C GLY A 33 -2.89 18.91 -13.44
N GLY A 34 -2.55 17.65 -13.23
CA GLY A 34 -1.17 17.23 -13.00
C GLY A 34 -0.42 16.93 -14.29
N ASP A 35 0.80 16.43 -14.13
CA ASP A 35 1.70 16.08 -15.25
C ASP A 35 1.90 14.57 -15.39
N ASP A 36 1.19 13.75 -14.65
CA ASP A 36 1.41 12.30 -14.62
C ASP A 36 2.85 11.92 -14.30
N SER A 37 3.56 12.73 -13.53
CA SER A 37 4.98 12.51 -13.25
C SER A 37 5.25 11.53 -12.11
N ALA A 38 4.22 11.16 -11.36
CA ALA A 38 4.30 10.24 -10.23
C ALA A 38 2.91 9.72 -9.90
N PRO A 39 2.80 8.63 -9.11
CA PRO A 39 1.50 8.15 -8.65
C PRO A 39 0.75 9.19 -7.84
N ALA A 40 -0.58 9.14 -7.89
CA ALA A 40 -1.39 9.93 -6.99
C ALA A 40 -1.32 9.38 -5.56
N PRO A 41 -1.60 10.20 -4.53
CA PRO A 41 -1.53 9.72 -3.13
C PRO A 41 -2.35 8.45 -2.86
N PHE A 42 -3.55 8.34 -3.44
CA PHE A 42 -4.36 7.15 -3.23
C PHE A 42 -3.72 5.88 -3.81
N ASP A 43 -2.97 6.02 -4.92
CA ASP A 43 -2.22 4.89 -5.50
C ASP A 43 -1.19 4.36 -4.52
N LEU A 44 -0.57 5.25 -3.73
CA LEU A 44 0.38 4.85 -2.69
C LEU A 44 -0.31 4.11 -1.55
N PHE A 45 -1.54 4.50 -1.21
CA PHE A 45 -2.35 3.78 -0.23
C PHE A 45 -2.59 2.34 -0.68
N ILE A 46 -3.04 2.16 -1.92
CA ILE A 46 -3.26 0.82 -2.48
C ILE A 46 -1.94 0.03 -2.55
N ALA A 47 -0.87 0.68 -3.03
CA ALA A 47 0.45 0.05 -3.10
C ALA A 47 0.92 -0.41 -1.73
N SER A 48 0.67 0.38 -0.67
CA SER A 48 1.08 0.03 0.69
C SER A 48 0.36 -1.22 1.21
N ILE A 49 -0.91 -1.39 0.85
CA ILE A 49 -1.67 -2.60 1.20
C ILE A 49 -1.01 -3.83 0.55
N GLY A 50 -0.68 -3.71 -0.74
CA GLY A 50 -0.07 -4.80 -1.49
C GLY A 50 1.34 -5.13 -1.02
N THR A 51 2.19 -4.11 -0.86
CA THR A 51 3.58 -4.33 -0.45
C THR A 51 3.68 -4.82 0.98
N CYS A 52 2.81 -4.35 1.87
CA CYS A 52 2.78 -4.81 3.25
C CYS A 52 2.31 -6.27 3.33
N ALA A 53 1.24 -6.64 2.63
CA ALA A 53 0.85 -8.05 2.51
C ALA A 53 1.97 -8.88 1.90
N GLY A 54 2.64 -8.32 0.89
CA GLY A 54 3.73 -8.98 0.19
C GLY A 54 4.90 -9.36 1.07
N ILE A 55 5.32 -8.48 1.98
CA ILE A 55 6.44 -8.80 2.88
C ILE A 55 6.08 -9.97 3.83
N TYR A 56 4.82 -10.08 4.23
CA TYR A 56 4.37 -11.21 5.06
C TYR A 56 4.35 -12.52 4.25
N VAL A 57 3.91 -12.46 2.99
CA VAL A 57 3.96 -13.63 2.09
C VAL A 57 5.42 -14.06 1.85
N LEU A 58 6.30 -13.08 1.57
CA LEU A 58 7.72 -13.32 1.37
C LEU A 58 8.34 -14.01 2.60
N SER A 59 8.13 -13.45 3.78
CA SER A 59 8.66 -14.01 5.02
C SER A 59 8.13 -15.43 5.28
N PHE A 60 6.85 -15.67 5.02
CA PHE A 60 6.25 -17.00 5.15
C PHE A 60 6.98 -18.01 4.28
N MET A 61 7.22 -17.65 3.02
CA MET A 61 7.88 -18.54 2.06
C MET A 61 9.36 -18.76 2.41
N GLU A 62 10.06 -17.70 2.78
CA GLU A 62 11.47 -17.79 3.18
C GLU A 62 11.69 -18.70 4.38
N GLN A 63 10.84 -18.57 5.41
CA GLN A 63 10.92 -19.38 6.61
C GLN A 63 10.72 -20.87 6.33
N ARG A 64 10.10 -21.22 5.23
CA ARG A 64 9.83 -22.61 4.82
C ARG A 64 10.72 -23.07 3.68
N GLY A 65 11.71 -22.27 3.30
CA GLY A 65 12.61 -22.61 2.21
C GLY A 65 11.94 -22.71 0.85
N LEU A 66 10.79 -22.03 0.66
CA LEU A 66 10.06 -22.06 -0.60
C LEU A 66 10.55 -20.96 -1.51
N SER A 67 10.70 -21.27 -2.81
CA SER A 67 11.08 -20.27 -3.81
C SER A 67 9.94 -19.29 -4.06
N THR A 68 10.30 -18.02 -4.16
CA THR A 68 9.34 -16.96 -4.52
C THR A 68 9.23 -16.76 -6.03
N GLU A 69 9.98 -17.52 -6.81
CA GLU A 69 9.89 -17.43 -8.27
C GLU A 69 8.49 -17.81 -8.74
N GLY A 70 7.85 -16.91 -9.47
CA GLY A 70 6.46 -17.09 -9.91
C GLY A 70 5.42 -16.66 -8.89
N ALA A 71 5.82 -16.24 -7.69
CA ALA A 71 4.90 -15.71 -6.68
C ALA A 71 4.64 -14.22 -6.90
N GLY A 72 3.49 -13.78 -6.46
CA GLY A 72 3.13 -12.37 -6.52
C GLY A 72 1.77 -12.11 -5.92
N ILE A 73 1.38 -10.85 -5.91
CA ILE A 73 0.06 -10.44 -5.44
C ILE A 73 -0.52 -9.48 -6.47
N VAL A 74 -1.77 -9.69 -6.83
CA VAL A 74 -2.51 -8.75 -7.68
C VAL A 74 -3.64 -8.17 -6.84
N LEU A 75 -3.71 -6.84 -6.79
CA LEU A 75 -4.80 -6.15 -6.11
C LEU A 75 -5.83 -5.68 -7.14
N ARG A 76 -7.11 -5.82 -6.78
CA ARG A 76 -8.22 -5.31 -7.59
C ARG A 76 -9.12 -4.49 -6.72
N GLN A 77 -9.62 -3.39 -7.27
CA GLN A 77 -10.48 -2.44 -6.57
C GLN A 77 -11.87 -2.44 -7.19
N GLU A 78 -12.90 -2.41 -6.35
CA GLU A 78 -14.27 -2.20 -6.77
C GLU A 78 -14.79 -0.95 -6.11
N ARG A 79 -15.27 0.01 -6.91
CA ARG A 79 -15.83 1.27 -6.41
C ARG A 79 -17.33 1.15 -6.27
N ASP A 80 -17.84 1.79 -5.22
CA ASP A 80 -19.27 2.01 -5.05
C ASP A 80 -19.68 3.09 -6.07
N PRO A 81 -20.68 2.82 -6.95
CA PRO A 81 -21.09 3.78 -7.97
C PRO A 81 -21.76 5.03 -7.39
N GLU A 82 -22.32 4.95 -6.18
CA GLU A 82 -22.97 6.09 -5.53
C GLU A 82 -21.97 6.97 -4.78
N THR A 83 -21.18 6.37 -3.90
CA THR A 83 -20.23 7.13 -3.06
C THR A 83 -18.92 7.45 -3.78
N LYS A 84 -18.60 6.74 -4.86
CA LYS A 84 -17.33 6.80 -5.59
C LYS A 84 -16.12 6.33 -4.77
N LEU A 85 -16.35 5.81 -3.58
CA LEU A 85 -15.30 5.25 -2.74
C LEU A 85 -14.98 3.82 -3.17
N VAL A 86 -13.77 3.37 -2.87
CA VAL A 86 -13.40 1.97 -3.05
C VAL A 86 -14.10 1.17 -1.96
N ALA A 87 -15.05 0.31 -2.36
CA ALA A 87 -15.85 -0.47 -1.44
C ALA A 87 -15.23 -1.84 -1.14
N LYS A 88 -14.38 -2.34 -2.04
CA LYS A 88 -13.75 -3.65 -1.87
C LYS A 88 -12.36 -3.64 -2.50
N ILE A 89 -11.41 -4.23 -1.79
CA ILE A 89 -10.06 -4.48 -2.28
C ILE A 89 -9.84 -5.98 -2.17
N SER A 90 -9.53 -6.61 -3.30
CA SER A 90 -9.23 -8.04 -3.36
C SER A 90 -7.75 -8.22 -3.61
N LEU A 91 -7.12 -9.12 -2.86
CA LEU A 91 -5.74 -9.51 -3.03
C LEU A 91 -5.71 -10.95 -3.52
N GLU A 92 -5.25 -11.14 -4.75
CA GLU A 92 -5.00 -12.48 -5.27
C GLU A 92 -3.53 -12.81 -5.03
N ILE A 93 -3.27 -13.78 -4.15
CA ILE A 93 -1.91 -14.25 -3.91
C ILE A 93 -1.62 -15.31 -4.96
N LYS A 94 -0.73 -15.00 -5.89
CA LYS A 94 -0.30 -15.93 -6.93
C LYS A 94 0.85 -16.77 -6.41
N LEU A 95 0.64 -18.06 -6.37
CA LEU A 95 1.61 -19.02 -5.84
C LEU A 95 2.23 -19.83 -6.97
N PRO A 96 3.52 -20.21 -6.84
CA PRO A 96 4.16 -21.08 -7.82
C PRO A 96 3.41 -22.41 -7.95
N ALA A 97 3.54 -23.05 -9.11
CA ALA A 97 2.86 -24.32 -9.39
C ALA A 97 3.22 -25.43 -8.39
N ASP A 98 4.43 -25.40 -7.84
CA ASP A 98 4.92 -26.37 -6.87
C ASP A 98 4.68 -25.97 -5.41
N PHE A 99 3.91 -24.92 -5.16
CA PHE A 99 3.62 -24.47 -3.80
C PHE A 99 2.82 -25.58 -3.07
N PRO A 100 3.24 -25.98 -1.86
CA PRO A 100 2.57 -27.05 -1.13
C PRO A 100 1.13 -26.69 -0.78
N GLU A 101 0.19 -27.52 -1.16
CA GLU A 101 -1.24 -27.32 -0.92
C GLU A 101 -1.54 -27.09 0.56
N LYS A 102 -0.83 -27.80 1.44
CA LYS A 102 -1.04 -27.68 2.90
C LYS A 102 -0.78 -26.29 3.46
N TYR A 103 -0.06 -25.42 2.74
CA TYR A 103 0.28 -24.07 3.19
C TYR A 103 -0.63 -22.98 2.61
N ARG A 104 -1.57 -23.31 1.72
CA ARG A 104 -2.39 -22.27 1.05
C ARG A 104 -3.19 -21.43 2.02
N GLU A 105 -3.87 -22.06 2.99
CA GLU A 105 -4.63 -21.28 3.99
C GLU A 105 -3.70 -20.50 4.92
N ALA A 106 -2.56 -21.05 5.28
CA ALA A 106 -1.61 -20.40 6.17
C ALA A 106 -0.99 -19.15 5.54
N VAL A 107 -0.68 -19.17 4.24
CA VAL A 107 -0.12 -17.99 3.58
C VAL A 107 -1.15 -16.87 3.45
N ILE A 108 -2.43 -17.20 3.29
CA ILE A 108 -3.50 -16.20 3.32
C ILE A 108 -3.55 -15.53 4.69
N ARG A 109 -3.52 -16.32 5.76
CA ARG A 109 -3.52 -15.77 7.13
C ARG A 109 -2.29 -14.89 7.38
N ALA A 110 -1.13 -15.27 6.85
CA ALA A 110 0.07 -14.45 6.95
C ALA A 110 -0.11 -13.09 6.28
N ALA A 111 -0.63 -13.08 5.06
CA ALA A 111 -0.88 -11.84 4.32
C ALA A 111 -1.86 -10.91 5.07
N GLU A 112 -2.85 -11.48 5.73
CA GLU A 112 -3.86 -10.72 6.47
C GLU A 112 -3.34 -10.08 7.75
N MET A 113 -2.16 -10.46 8.21
CA MET A 113 -1.54 -9.88 9.41
C MET A 113 -0.80 -8.57 9.13
N CYS A 114 -0.86 -8.06 7.91
CA CYS A 114 -0.10 -6.88 7.51
C CYS A 114 -0.43 -5.66 8.39
N ALA A 115 0.62 -4.88 8.70
CA ALA A 115 0.49 -3.74 9.60
C ALA A 115 -0.48 -2.67 9.08
N VAL A 116 -0.50 -2.44 7.76
CA VAL A 116 -1.41 -1.48 7.14
C VAL A 116 -2.86 -1.88 7.39
N LYS A 117 -3.19 -3.15 7.14
CA LYS A 117 -4.55 -3.66 7.35
C LYS A 117 -4.97 -3.57 8.81
N ARG A 118 -4.06 -3.88 9.73
CA ARG A 118 -4.35 -3.78 11.18
C ARG A 118 -4.68 -2.35 11.59
N HIS A 119 -4.06 -1.34 10.95
CA HIS A 119 -4.37 0.06 11.20
C HIS A 119 -5.68 0.52 10.56
N LEU A 120 -6.14 -0.17 9.53
CA LEU A 120 -7.48 0.07 8.99
C LEU A 120 -8.56 -0.53 9.88
N ASP A 121 -8.29 -1.67 10.49
CA ASP A 121 -9.21 -2.31 11.45
C ASP A 121 -9.27 -1.55 12.78
N ASN A 122 -8.15 -0.92 13.17
CA ASN A 122 -8.02 -0.15 14.40
C ASN A 122 -7.39 1.21 14.05
N PRO A 123 -8.15 2.12 13.42
CA PRO A 123 -7.57 3.34 12.89
C PRO A 123 -7.08 4.27 13.99
N PRO A 124 -5.99 5.02 13.71
CA PRO A 124 -5.51 6.02 14.65
C PRO A 124 -6.45 7.21 14.72
N ALA A 125 -6.38 7.97 15.79
CA ALA A 125 -7.05 9.27 15.87
C ALA A 125 -6.26 10.28 15.02
N PHE A 126 -6.98 11.22 14.44
CA PHE A 126 -6.38 12.30 13.64
C PHE A 126 -6.58 13.64 14.33
N GLU A 127 -5.54 14.44 14.35
CA GLU A 127 -5.56 15.80 14.85
C GLU A 127 -4.90 16.70 13.80
N THR A 128 -5.59 17.75 13.39
CA THR A 128 -5.08 18.68 12.38
C THR A 128 -5.12 20.10 12.93
N TYR A 129 -4.00 20.79 12.86
CA TYR A 129 -3.91 22.15 13.37
C TYR A 129 -2.97 22.96 12.47
N THR A 130 -2.92 24.27 12.68
CA THR A 130 -2.07 25.16 11.91
C THR A 130 -1.08 25.88 12.81
N THR A 131 0.04 26.28 12.21
CA THR A 131 0.98 27.21 12.82
C THR A 131 1.25 28.32 11.82
N ILE A 132 1.60 29.50 12.34
CA ILE A 132 1.97 30.65 11.52
C ILE A 132 3.35 31.11 11.97
N GLY A 133 4.19 31.29 11.06
CA GLY A 133 5.45 31.75 11.47
C GLY A 133 6.63 31.59 10.74
#